data_ef5e3d3bf7234575d86aa75d447278f2
#
_entry.id   ef5e3d3bf7234575d86aa75d447278f2
#
_cell.length_a   1.000
_cell.length_b   1.000
_cell.length_c   1.000
_cell.angle_alpha   90.00
_cell.angle_beta   90.00
_cell.angle_gamma   90.00
#
_symmetry.space_group_name_H-M   'P 1'
#
loop_
_entity.id
_entity.type
_entity.pdbx_description
1 polymer ?
#
loop_
_entity_poly.entity_id
_entity_poly.type
_entity_poly.pdbx_seq_one_letter_code
_entity_poly.pdbx_strand_id
1 'polypeptide(L)'
;QLLADTSSLKAFLPVGDISFQNYQHAFSRVPVGLFVFNSMLVTSVTVVLSLFVCSLAGFSFAYLQWRGRDLLFSIILATFIIPFETIAIPMLLITSKLPWIGLDGFSIGWLNTYRVQIVPFIADGLTIFLFVQYFRDLPGELIEAARVAGTTWWQIYLVIVIPLSGPVLATAAILKFLVMYNQYLWPMIVVQQEE
;
A
#
# COMPACT_ATOMS: atom_id res chain seq x y z
N GLN A 1 36.90 13.38 11.81
CA GLN A 1 37.57 14.66 11.51
C GLN A 1 36.72 15.64 10.69
N LEU A 2 35.47 15.31 10.33
CA LEU A 2 34.54 16.14 9.51
C LEU A 2 33.59 17.05 10.35
N LEU A 3 33.76 17.12 11.65
CA LEU A 3 32.89 17.89 12.56
C LEU A 3 33.56 19.15 13.15
N ALA A 4 34.68 19.59 12.62
CA ALA A 4 35.47 20.62 13.28
C ALA A 4 35.07 22.08 12.99
N ASP A 5 34.22 22.37 11.99
CA ASP A 5 33.83 23.76 11.67
C ASP A 5 32.36 23.90 11.24
N THR A 6 31.45 23.70 12.19
CA THR A 6 30.01 23.95 11.94
C THR A 6 29.60 25.42 12.08
N SER A 7 30.54 26.33 12.33
CA SER A 7 30.27 27.76 12.60
C SER A 7 30.44 28.68 11.39
N SER A 8 30.78 28.15 10.21
CA SER A 8 30.99 28.98 9.00
C SER A 8 30.10 28.49 7.84
N LEU A 9 29.75 29.41 6.93
CA LEU A 9 29.05 29.12 5.65
C LEU A 9 29.69 27.98 4.84
N LYS A 10 30.95 27.63 5.14
CA LYS A 10 31.67 26.49 4.55
C LYS A 10 31.06 25.14 4.91
N ALA A 11 30.23 25.03 6.00
CA ALA A 11 29.55 23.81 6.35
C ALA A 11 28.48 23.37 5.32
N PHE A 12 28.02 24.31 4.50
CA PHE A 12 27.02 24.04 3.44
C PHE A 12 27.68 23.77 2.07
N LEU A 13 29.00 23.93 1.95
CA LEU A 13 29.72 23.59 0.74
C LEU A 13 30.43 22.25 0.90
N PRO A 14 30.41 21.37 -0.11
CA PRO A 14 31.16 20.11 -0.07
C PRO A 14 32.66 20.44 -0.02
N VAL A 15 33.21 20.58 1.19
CA VAL A 15 34.63 20.86 1.43
C VAL A 15 35.34 19.53 1.63
N GLY A 16 35.98 19.04 0.57
CA GLY A 16 36.73 17.78 0.62
C GLY A 16 36.62 17.01 -0.70
N ASP A 17 37.43 16.00 -0.86
CA ASP A 17 37.36 15.10 -2.01
C ASP A 17 36.01 14.35 -2.00
N ILE A 18 35.22 14.55 -3.04
CA ILE A 18 33.98 13.79 -3.23
C ILE A 18 34.39 12.33 -3.45
N SER A 19 34.18 11.50 -2.43
CA SER A 19 34.57 10.11 -2.45
C SER A 19 33.35 9.21 -2.30
N PHE A 20 33.23 8.23 -3.17
CA PHE A 20 32.20 7.18 -3.06
C PHE A 20 32.53 6.07 -2.04
N GLN A 21 33.69 6.19 -1.34
CA GLN A 21 34.14 5.21 -0.35
C GLN A 21 33.11 4.99 0.78
N ASN A 22 32.40 6.05 1.20
CA ASN A 22 31.35 5.92 2.21
C ASN A 22 30.20 4.99 1.77
N TYR A 23 29.86 5.02 0.49
CA TYR A 23 28.87 4.08 -0.07
C TYR A 23 29.42 2.64 -0.07
N GLN A 24 30.66 2.44 -0.49
CA GLN A 24 31.30 1.11 -0.45
C GLN A 24 31.37 0.56 0.98
N HIS A 25 31.73 1.40 1.96
CA HIS A 25 31.73 1.01 3.36
C HIS A 25 30.33 0.70 3.90
N ALA A 26 29.30 1.45 3.51
CA ALA A 26 27.91 1.15 3.88
C ALA A 26 27.46 -0.20 3.28
N PHE A 27 27.70 -0.43 1.99
CA PHE A 27 27.34 -1.68 1.32
C PHE A 27 28.13 -2.90 1.83
N SER A 28 29.35 -2.72 2.36
CA SER A 28 30.14 -3.82 2.93
C SER A 28 29.72 -4.19 4.37
N ARG A 29 29.15 -3.24 5.11
CA ARG A 29 28.74 -3.45 6.52
C ARG A 29 27.31 -3.99 6.68
N VAL A 30 26.45 -3.66 5.72
CA VAL A 30 25.02 -3.98 5.79
C VAL A 30 24.57 -4.57 4.45
N PRO A 31 23.77 -5.62 4.41
CA PRO A 31 23.26 -6.21 3.15
C PRO A 31 22.18 -5.32 2.51
N VAL A 32 22.57 -4.11 2.09
CA VAL A 32 21.67 -3.08 1.53
C VAL A 32 20.86 -3.64 0.36
N GLY A 33 21.48 -4.47 -0.49
CA GLY A 33 20.80 -5.09 -1.62
C GLY A 33 19.61 -5.96 -1.20
N LEU A 34 19.75 -6.71 -0.11
CA LEU A 34 18.66 -7.54 0.43
C LEU A 34 17.54 -6.67 1.01
N PHE A 35 17.88 -5.57 1.69
CA PHE A 35 16.87 -4.66 2.22
C PHE A 35 16.08 -3.95 1.12
N VAL A 36 16.78 -3.47 0.08
CA VAL A 36 16.12 -2.88 -1.09
C VAL A 36 15.22 -3.90 -1.79
N PHE A 37 15.71 -5.14 -1.98
CA PHE A 37 14.90 -6.21 -2.58
C PHE A 37 13.64 -6.51 -1.75
N ASN A 38 13.75 -6.65 -0.43
CA ASN A 38 12.61 -6.89 0.45
C ASN A 38 11.60 -5.73 0.41
N SER A 39 12.07 -4.48 0.44
CA SER A 39 11.22 -3.30 0.33
C SER A 39 10.48 -3.27 -1.01
N MET A 40 11.16 -3.54 -2.12
CA MET A 40 10.55 -3.61 -3.44
C MET A 40 9.53 -4.74 -3.54
N LEU A 41 9.85 -5.92 -3.01
CA LEU A 41 8.96 -7.08 -3.02
C LEU A 41 7.68 -6.79 -2.22
N VAL A 42 7.81 -6.36 -0.96
CA VAL A 42 6.66 -6.03 -0.10
C VAL A 42 5.81 -4.94 -0.73
N THR A 43 6.43 -3.86 -1.18
CA THR A 43 5.72 -2.74 -1.81
C THR A 43 4.99 -3.17 -3.07
N SER A 44 5.67 -3.86 -3.99
CA SER A 44 5.07 -4.27 -5.26
C SER A 44 3.89 -5.23 -5.06
N VAL A 45 4.06 -6.24 -4.20
CA VAL A 45 2.99 -7.20 -3.88
C VAL A 45 1.81 -6.48 -3.24
N THR A 46 2.05 -5.58 -2.29
CA THR A 46 0.98 -4.81 -1.63
C THR A 46 0.26 -3.92 -2.64
N VAL A 47 0.96 -3.24 -3.53
CA VAL A 47 0.36 -2.40 -4.58
C VAL A 47 -0.56 -3.22 -5.48
N VAL A 48 -0.09 -4.34 -6.02
CA VAL A 48 -0.89 -5.19 -6.92
C VAL A 48 -2.15 -5.70 -6.21
N LEU A 49 -2.02 -6.23 -5.00
CA LEU A 49 -3.15 -6.71 -4.22
C LEU A 49 -4.11 -5.58 -3.84
N SER A 50 -3.58 -4.40 -3.49
CA SER A 50 -4.39 -3.24 -3.15
C SER A 50 -5.18 -2.74 -4.35
N LEU A 51 -4.58 -2.62 -5.53
CA LEU A 51 -5.29 -2.23 -6.75
C LEU A 51 -6.43 -3.20 -7.07
N PHE A 52 -6.17 -4.50 -6.93
CA PHE A 52 -7.19 -5.51 -7.18
C PHE A 52 -8.35 -5.42 -6.19
N VAL A 53 -8.07 -5.44 -4.88
CA VAL A 53 -9.11 -5.43 -3.84
C VAL A 53 -9.86 -4.10 -3.79
N CYS A 54 -9.13 -2.96 -3.86
CA CYS A 54 -9.75 -1.64 -3.79
C CYS A 54 -10.55 -1.31 -5.06
N SER A 55 -10.14 -1.77 -6.25
CA SER A 55 -10.93 -1.58 -7.47
C SER A 55 -12.23 -2.39 -7.44
N LEU A 56 -12.20 -3.62 -6.92
CA LEU A 56 -13.43 -4.42 -6.71
C LEU A 56 -14.37 -3.76 -5.70
N ALA A 57 -13.84 -3.26 -4.59
CA ALA A 57 -14.61 -2.50 -3.62
C ALA A 57 -15.19 -1.23 -4.26
N GLY A 58 -14.36 -0.45 -4.96
CA GLY A 58 -14.77 0.74 -5.69
C GLY A 58 -15.87 0.47 -6.70
N PHE A 59 -15.78 -0.62 -7.46
CA PHE A 59 -16.82 -1.05 -8.39
C PHE A 59 -18.14 -1.37 -7.67
N SER A 60 -18.06 -2.08 -6.54
CA SER A 60 -19.25 -2.38 -5.74
C SER A 60 -19.93 -1.12 -5.21
N PHE A 61 -19.15 -0.16 -4.70
CA PHE A 61 -19.68 1.11 -4.19
C PHE A 61 -20.17 2.06 -5.30
N ALA A 62 -19.63 1.97 -6.51
CA ALA A 62 -20.04 2.82 -7.63
C ALA A 62 -21.34 2.33 -8.27
N TYR A 63 -21.46 1.03 -8.58
CA TYR A 63 -22.51 0.52 -9.45
C TYR A 63 -23.50 -0.43 -8.77
N LEU A 64 -23.08 -1.17 -7.73
CA LEU A 64 -23.99 -2.12 -7.10
C LEU A 64 -24.87 -1.44 -6.06
N GLN A 65 -26.14 -1.86 -6.00
CA GLN A 65 -27.12 -1.36 -5.05
C GLN A 65 -27.37 -2.43 -3.97
N TRP A 66 -26.92 -2.14 -2.73
CA TRP A 66 -27.14 -3.01 -1.59
C TRP A 66 -27.38 -2.20 -0.31
N ARG A 67 -28.03 -2.81 0.66
CA ARG A 67 -28.43 -2.13 1.91
C ARG A 67 -27.18 -1.80 2.75
N GLY A 68 -27.06 -0.54 3.16
CA GLY A 68 -25.95 -0.08 3.98
C GLY A 68 -24.70 0.39 3.21
N ARG A 69 -24.74 0.39 1.86
CA ARG A 69 -23.62 0.82 1.00
C ARG A 69 -23.04 2.17 1.40
N ASP A 70 -23.90 3.18 1.50
CA ASP A 70 -23.46 4.55 1.73
C ASP A 70 -22.95 4.75 3.17
N LEU A 71 -23.55 4.03 4.13
CA LEU A 71 -23.06 4.01 5.52
C LEU A 71 -21.67 3.37 5.60
N LEU A 72 -21.48 2.20 4.99
CA LEU A 72 -20.19 1.53 5.01
C LEU A 72 -19.11 2.34 4.28
N PHE A 73 -19.46 2.95 3.15
CA PHE A 73 -18.56 3.84 2.43
C PHE A 73 -18.14 5.04 3.30
N SER A 74 -19.07 5.66 4.01
CA SER A 74 -18.79 6.76 4.95
C SER A 74 -17.88 6.32 6.11
N ILE A 75 -18.07 5.13 6.65
CA ILE A 75 -17.18 4.55 7.68
C ILE A 75 -15.77 4.35 7.11
N ILE A 76 -15.64 3.79 5.90
CA ILE A 76 -14.34 3.61 5.24
C ILE A 76 -13.64 4.96 5.06
N LEU A 77 -14.35 5.99 4.62
CA LEU A 77 -13.79 7.33 4.49
C LEU A 77 -13.34 7.91 5.84
N ALA A 78 -14.09 7.66 6.90
CA ALA A 78 -13.72 8.10 8.24
C ALA A 78 -12.41 7.47 8.72
N THR A 79 -12.09 6.23 8.31
CA THR A 79 -10.82 5.59 8.66
C THR A 79 -9.60 6.30 8.04
N PHE A 80 -9.78 6.98 6.92
CA PHE A 80 -8.70 7.73 6.27
C PHE A 80 -8.19 8.92 7.11
N ILE A 81 -9.04 9.46 7.99
CA ILE A 81 -8.69 10.59 8.87
C ILE A 81 -7.78 10.15 10.02
N ILE A 82 -7.79 8.86 10.36
CA ILE A 82 -7.02 8.33 11.50
C ILE A 82 -5.57 8.13 11.07
N PRO A 83 -4.59 8.81 11.71
CA PRO A 83 -3.17 8.61 11.41
C PRO A 83 -2.76 7.16 11.70
N PHE A 84 -1.92 6.59 10.83
CA PHE A 84 -1.44 5.22 10.99
C PHE A 84 -0.72 5.01 12.33
N GLU A 85 0.02 5.98 12.81
CA GLU A 85 0.77 5.94 14.06
C GLU A 85 -0.13 5.66 15.27
N THR A 86 -1.37 6.12 15.24
CA THR A 86 -2.37 5.89 16.30
C THR A 86 -2.82 4.44 16.35
N ILE A 87 -2.95 3.79 15.19
CA ILE A 87 -3.44 2.41 15.09
C ILE A 87 -2.32 1.37 15.05
N ALA A 88 -1.07 1.78 14.93
CA ALA A 88 0.08 0.88 14.81
C ALA A 88 0.20 -0.09 15.99
N ILE A 89 0.09 0.39 17.23
CA ILE A 89 0.18 -0.45 18.44
C ILE A 89 -1.01 -1.43 18.54
N PRO A 90 -2.29 -1.01 18.46
CA PRO A 90 -3.40 -1.94 18.41
C PRO A 90 -3.26 -2.98 17.29
N MET A 91 -2.83 -2.57 16.10
CA MET A 91 -2.63 -3.46 14.98
C MET A 91 -1.52 -4.49 15.23
N LEU A 92 -0.42 -4.08 15.90
CA LEU A 92 0.64 -4.99 16.34
C LEU A 92 0.08 -6.07 17.28
N LEU A 93 -0.71 -5.68 18.28
CA LEU A 93 -1.30 -6.62 19.23
C LEU A 93 -2.27 -7.61 18.56
N ILE A 94 -3.02 -7.16 17.58
CA ILE A 94 -3.93 -8.02 16.80
C ILE A 94 -3.10 -8.99 15.95
N THR A 95 -2.17 -8.49 15.16
CA THR A 95 -1.38 -9.30 14.20
C THR A 95 -0.45 -10.29 14.91
N SER A 96 0.02 -9.97 16.13
CA SER A 96 0.83 -10.90 16.95
C SER A 96 0.05 -12.14 17.42
N LYS A 97 -1.29 -12.10 17.42
CA LYS A 97 -2.16 -13.18 17.91
C LYS A 97 -3.02 -13.81 16.81
N LEU A 98 -3.03 -13.26 15.60
CA LEU A 98 -3.86 -13.79 14.51
C LEU A 98 -3.39 -15.20 14.12
N PRO A 99 -4.33 -16.16 14.00
CA PRO A 99 -4.02 -17.47 13.47
C PRO A 99 -3.76 -17.39 11.96
N TRP A 100 -2.94 -18.31 11.45
CA TRP A 100 -2.72 -18.47 10.03
C TRP A 100 -2.72 -19.95 9.66
N ILE A 101 -3.43 -20.27 8.58
CA ILE A 101 -3.41 -21.59 7.93
C ILE A 101 -2.77 -21.39 6.56
N GLY A 102 -1.57 -21.86 6.38
CA GLY A 102 -0.81 -21.76 5.12
C GLY A 102 -0.30 -23.11 4.66
N LEU A 103 0.52 -23.10 3.61
CA LEU A 103 1.17 -24.31 3.09
C LEU A 103 2.07 -24.99 4.12
N ASP A 104 2.58 -24.22 5.09
CA ASP A 104 3.46 -24.68 6.17
C ASP A 104 2.68 -25.16 7.42
N GLY A 105 1.33 -25.26 7.34
CA GLY A 105 0.48 -25.68 8.44
C GLY A 105 -0.17 -24.52 9.22
N PHE A 106 -0.57 -24.81 10.46
CA PHE A 106 -1.19 -23.84 11.36
C PHE A 106 -0.14 -23.13 12.21
N SER A 107 -0.15 -21.80 12.20
CA SER A 107 0.71 -20.97 13.04
C SER A 107 -0.08 -19.88 13.74
N ILE A 108 0.39 -19.41 14.90
CA ILE A 108 -0.17 -18.27 15.61
C ILE A 108 0.84 -17.13 15.58
N GLY A 109 0.34 -15.92 15.25
CA GLY A 109 1.17 -14.73 15.10
C GLY A 109 1.73 -14.55 13.70
N TRP A 110 1.82 -13.29 13.29
CA TRP A 110 2.31 -12.90 11.95
C TRP A 110 3.64 -12.14 12.01
N LEU A 111 4.20 -11.92 13.20
CA LEU A 111 5.47 -11.21 13.39
C LEU A 111 6.59 -11.89 12.60
N ASN A 112 7.57 -11.14 12.18
CA ASN A 112 8.72 -11.60 11.40
C ASN A 112 8.36 -12.28 10.06
N THR A 113 7.18 -11.97 9.49
CA THR A 113 6.73 -12.50 8.20
C THR A 113 6.37 -11.40 7.21
N TYR A 114 6.43 -11.68 5.90
CA TYR A 114 5.93 -10.77 4.87
C TYR A 114 4.42 -10.51 4.99
N ARG A 115 3.66 -11.45 5.56
CA ARG A 115 2.20 -11.33 5.75
C ARG A 115 1.83 -10.11 6.58
N VAL A 116 2.52 -9.90 7.71
CA VAL A 116 2.26 -8.76 8.58
C VAL A 116 2.57 -7.41 7.90
N GLN A 117 3.46 -7.41 6.93
CA GLN A 117 3.83 -6.22 6.18
C GLN A 117 2.88 -5.95 4.99
N ILE A 118 2.23 -6.97 4.44
CA ILE A 118 1.41 -6.87 3.24
C ILE A 118 -0.07 -6.80 3.58
N VAL A 119 -0.59 -7.78 4.33
CA VAL A 119 -2.04 -7.98 4.49
C VAL A 119 -2.77 -6.78 5.10
N PRO A 120 -2.27 -6.12 6.16
CA PRO A 120 -2.94 -4.96 6.75
C PRO A 120 -3.09 -3.76 5.81
N PHE A 121 -2.29 -3.71 4.75
CA PHE A 121 -2.23 -2.59 3.82
C PHE A 121 -2.84 -2.87 2.44
N ILE A 122 -3.49 -4.04 2.25
CA ILE A 122 -4.12 -4.39 0.97
C ILE A 122 -5.32 -3.48 0.67
N ALA A 123 -6.05 -3.02 1.69
CA ALA A 123 -7.21 -2.15 1.50
C ALA A 123 -7.06 -0.89 2.37
N ASP A 124 -7.36 0.26 1.78
CA ASP A 124 -7.39 1.54 2.49
C ASP A 124 -8.45 2.48 1.91
N GLY A 125 -8.91 3.42 2.75
CA GLY A 125 -10.00 4.32 2.41
C GLY A 125 -9.71 5.24 1.24
N LEU A 126 -8.46 5.74 1.11
CA LEU A 126 -8.07 6.64 0.02
C LEU A 126 -8.13 5.93 -1.34
N THR A 127 -7.53 4.75 -1.44
CA THR A 127 -7.50 3.98 -2.68
C THR A 127 -8.90 3.57 -3.12
N ILE A 128 -9.75 3.12 -2.17
CA ILE A 128 -11.16 2.81 -2.46
C ILE A 128 -11.89 4.07 -2.96
N PHE A 129 -11.70 5.21 -2.28
CA PHE A 129 -12.32 6.48 -2.66
C PHE A 129 -11.95 6.91 -4.08
N LEU A 130 -10.67 6.84 -4.45
CA LEU A 130 -10.21 7.16 -5.80
C LEU A 130 -10.93 6.33 -6.87
N PHE A 131 -11.04 5.01 -6.64
CA PHE A 131 -11.77 4.14 -7.58
C PHE A 131 -13.25 4.46 -7.63
N VAL A 132 -13.92 4.71 -6.49
CA VAL A 132 -15.34 5.05 -6.46
C VAL A 132 -15.61 6.33 -7.25
N GLN A 133 -14.80 7.38 -7.03
CA GLN A 133 -14.98 8.65 -7.74
C GLN A 133 -14.78 8.48 -9.24
N TYR A 134 -13.66 7.85 -9.63
CA TYR A 134 -13.39 7.63 -11.04
C TYR A 134 -14.47 6.78 -11.74
N PHE A 135 -14.93 5.71 -11.10
CA PHE A 135 -15.94 4.84 -11.68
C PHE A 135 -17.30 5.52 -11.83
N ARG A 136 -17.64 6.45 -10.92
CA ARG A 136 -18.86 7.26 -11.02
C ARG A 136 -18.81 8.29 -12.15
N ASP A 137 -17.60 8.72 -12.54
CA ASP A 137 -17.39 9.65 -13.64
C ASP A 137 -17.38 8.96 -15.03
N LEU A 138 -17.34 7.63 -15.08
CA LEU A 138 -17.46 6.90 -16.34
C LEU A 138 -18.86 7.06 -16.93
N PRO A 139 -19.00 7.16 -18.29
CA PRO A 139 -20.30 7.30 -18.93
C PRO A 139 -21.25 6.16 -18.57
N GLY A 140 -22.34 6.48 -17.87
CA GLY A 140 -23.33 5.51 -17.41
C GLY A 140 -23.96 4.72 -18.55
N GLU A 141 -24.10 5.36 -19.71
CA GLU A 141 -24.63 4.74 -20.95
C GLU A 141 -23.91 3.44 -21.34
N LEU A 142 -22.59 3.37 -21.12
CA LEU A 142 -21.80 2.16 -21.40
C LEU A 142 -22.22 1.00 -20.50
N ILE A 143 -22.47 1.30 -19.22
CA ILE A 143 -22.88 0.30 -18.24
C ILE A 143 -24.31 -0.15 -18.49
N GLU A 144 -25.21 0.80 -18.80
CA GLU A 144 -26.60 0.51 -19.11
C GLU A 144 -26.73 -0.31 -20.41
N ALA A 145 -26.03 0.06 -21.47
CA ALA A 145 -26.01 -0.69 -22.74
C ALA A 145 -25.53 -2.14 -22.51
N ALA A 146 -24.46 -2.33 -21.74
CA ALA A 146 -23.97 -3.64 -21.39
C ALA A 146 -24.99 -4.45 -20.59
N ARG A 147 -25.71 -3.81 -19.65
CA ARG A 147 -26.78 -4.46 -18.87
C ARG A 147 -27.97 -4.88 -19.75
N VAL A 148 -28.37 -4.04 -20.68
CA VAL A 148 -29.43 -4.35 -21.66
C VAL A 148 -29.01 -5.52 -22.56
N ALA A 149 -27.72 -5.59 -22.93
CA ALA A 149 -27.14 -6.72 -23.69
C ALA A 149 -27.02 -8.03 -22.87
N GLY A 150 -27.43 -8.03 -21.58
CA GLY A 150 -27.44 -9.22 -20.73
C GLY A 150 -26.09 -9.58 -20.12
N THR A 151 -25.09 -8.67 -20.14
CA THR A 151 -23.78 -8.94 -19.55
C THR A 151 -23.85 -9.00 -18.02
N THR A 152 -23.04 -9.89 -17.42
CA THR A 152 -22.91 -10.00 -15.97
C THR A 152 -22.08 -8.84 -15.39
N TRP A 153 -22.27 -8.52 -14.11
CA TRP A 153 -21.47 -7.49 -13.44
C TRP A 153 -19.97 -7.75 -13.48
N TRP A 154 -19.58 -9.03 -13.44
CA TRP A 154 -18.17 -9.42 -13.55
C TRP A 154 -17.58 -9.15 -14.94
N GLN A 155 -18.35 -9.40 -15.99
CA GLN A 155 -17.95 -9.06 -17.36
C GLN A 155 -17.85 -7.55 -17.55
N ILE A 156 -18.82 -6.78 -17.03
CA ILE A 156 -18.77 -5.30 -17.06
C ILE A 156 -17.50 -4.80 -16.38
N TYR A 157 -17.18 -5.33 -15.19
CA TYR A 157 -15.96 -4.97 -14.45
C TYR A 157 -14.71 -5.23 -15.27
N LEU A 158 -14.51 -6.47 -15.77
CA LEU A 158 -13.28 -6.88 -16.44
C LEU A 158 -13.12 -6.31 -17.86
N VAL A 159 -14.23 -6.19 -18.62
CA VAL A 159 -14.18 -5.87 -20.07
C VAL A 159 -14.41 -4.39 -20.33
N ILE A 160 -15.12 -3.69 -19.45
CA ILE A 160 -15.46 -2.28 -19.66
C ILE A 160 -14.74 -1.40 -18.63
N VAL A 161 -15.00 -1.62 -17.34
CA VAL A 161 -14.56 -0.69 -16.30
C VAL A 161 -13.04 -0.70 -16.13
N ILE A 162 -12.42 -1.86 -15.96
CA ILE A 162 -10.96 -1.95 -15.76
C ILE A 162 -10.15 -1.42 -16.95
N PRO A 163 -10.47 -1.78 -18.22
CA PRO A 163 -9.73 -1.22 -19.36
C PRO A 163 -9.85 0.30 -19.51
N LEU A 164 -11.00 0.89 -19.14
CA LEU A 164 -11.19 2.33 -19.15
C LEU A 164 -10.53 3.04 -17.97
N SER A 165 -10.11 2.29 -16.95
CA SER A 165 -9.60 2.82 -15.67
C SER A 165 -8.08 3.01 -15.63
N GLY A 166 -7.39 2.97 -16.79
CA GLY A 166 -5.94 3.16 -16.86
C GLY A 166 -5.41 4.35 -16.02
N PRO A 167 -5.98 5.55 -16.15
CA PRO A 167 -5.53 6.73 -15.40
C PRO A 167 -5.62 6.58 -13.89
N VAL A 168 -6.75 6.08 -13.35
CA VAL A 168 -6.91 5.91 -11.90
C VAL A 168 -6.07 4.74 -11.38
N LEU A 169 -5.90 3.67 -12.16
CA LEU A 169 -5.01 2.57 -11.80
C LEU A 169 -3.56 3.05 -11.66
N ALA A 170 -3.07 3.87 -12.60
CA ALA A 170 -1.74 4.44 -12.54
C ALA A 170 -1.59 5.39 -11.33
N THR A 171 -2.56 6.27 -11.11
CA THR A 171 -2.55 7.20 -9.97
C THR A 171 -2.55 6.45 -8.64
N ALA A 172 -3.46 5.50 -8.47
CA ALA A 172 -3.55 4.69 -7.26
C ALA A 172 -2.27 3.86 -7.03
N ALA A 173 -1.69 3.29 -8.09
CA ALA A 173 -0.43 2.55 -8.02
C ALA A 173 0.71 3.42 -7.53
N ILE A 174 0.88 4.63 -8.08
CA ILE A 174 1.96 5.56 -7.70
C ILE A 174 1.78 6.00 -6.25
N LEU A 175 0.58 6.44 -5.86
CA LEU A 175 0.31 6.88 -4.49
C LEU A 175 0.54 5.75 -3.48
N LYS A 176 0.02 4.57 -3.77
CA LYS A 176 0.20 3.40 -2.90
C LYS A 176 1.66 2.98 -2.80
N PHE A 177 2.38 2.99 -3.93
CA PHE A 177 3.82 2.69 -3.96
C PHE A 177 4.60 3.67 -3.07
N LEU A 178 4.37 4.97 -3.20
CA LEU A 178 5.06 5.98 -2.40
C LEU A 178 4.78 5.81 -0.90
N VAL A 179 3.54 5.57 -0.51
CA VAL A 179 3.17 5.34 0.90
C VAL A 179 3.85 4.09 1.44
N MET A 180 3.80 2.97 0.71
CA MET A 180 4.37 1.70 1.17
C MET A 180 5.90 1.69 1.17
N TYR A 181 6.53 2.28 0.15
CA TYR A 181 7.99 2.33 0.06
C TYR A 181 8.62 3.21 1.14
N ASN A 182 7.94 4.29 1.52
CA ASN A 182 8.39 5.19 2.59
C ASN A 182 7.97 4.73 4.00
N GLN A 183 7.26 3.60 4.12
CA GLN A 183 6.83 3.06 5.41
C GLN A 183 8.03 2.49 6.16
N TYR A 184 8.45 3.16 7.24
CA TYR A 184 9.55 2.68 8.10
C TYR A 184 9.07 2.22 9.47
N LEU A 185 8.03 2.86 10.02
CA LEU A 185 7.56 2.58 11.38
C LEU A 185 7.06 1.15 11.54
N TRP A 186 6.25 0.67 10.58
CA TRP A 186 5.64 -0.64 10.69
C TRP A 186 6.67 -1.78 10.61
N PRO A 187 7.56 -1.85 9.60
CA PRO A 187 8.64 -2.84 9.61
C PRO A 187 9.48 -2.81 10.87
N MET A 188 9.77 -1.63 11.42
CA MET A 188 10.58 -1.47 12.62
C MET A 188 9.97 -2.13 13.87
N ILE A 189 8.64 -2.14 13.99
CA ILE A 189 7.96 -2.70 15.17
C ILE A 189 7.53 -4.17 14.99
N VAL A 190 7.36 -4.66 13.74
CA VAL A 190 6.89 -6.02 13.47
C VAL A 190 8.01 -7.00 13.08
N VAL A 191 9.17 -6.50 12.66
CA VAL A 191 10.36 -7.30 12.36
C VAL A 191 11.29 -7.20 13.55
N GLN A 192 11.17 -8.16 14.46
CA GLN A 192 12.05 -8.27 15.62
C GLN A 192 13.20 -9.22 15.23
N GLN A 193 14.43 -8.74 15.26
CA GLN A 193 15.60 -9.62 15.14
C GLN A 193 15.65 -10.43 16.45
N GLU A 194 15.49 -11.74 16.33
CA GLU A 194 15.96 -12.65 17.38
C GLU A 194 17.49 -12.65 17.27
N GLU A 195 18.16 -12.14 18.33
CA GLU A 195 19.61 -12.25 18.50
C GLU A 195 20.02 -13.72 18.70
#